data_042da418a848a6182059e1c6fab2e900
#
_entry.id   042da418a848a6182059e1c6fab2e900
#
_cell.length_a   1.000
_cell.length_b   1.000
_cell.length_c   1.000
_cell.angle_alpha   90.00
_cell.angle_beta   90.00
_cell.angle_gamma   90.00
#
_symmetry.space_group_name_H-M   'P 1'
#
loop_
_entity.id
_entity.type
_entity.pdbx_description
1 polymer ?
#
loop_
_entity_poly.entity_id
_entity_poly.type
_entity_poly.pdbx_seq_one_letter_code
_entity_poly.pdbx_strand_id
1 'polypeptide(L)'
;MKVLVSPMSLAEAVEAIEGGADIIDVKNPVEGSLGANFPWVIAEVAELAKKHGKEISATTGDMPFKPGTASLAALGAAVAGADYIKVGLYGVKNAEEAYEMMSAVVRAVKDYDSSKKVVAAGYGDFYRISSVSPLDLPAVVSKAGADIVMVDTAIKDGSSLFDHMKIEDVRKFVTLAKENGLMVALAGNIGWGHIEMLKELSPDIIGVRSIVCEGDRSSMIKRELVVKLMEAVHG
;
A
#
# COMPACT_ATOMS: atom_id res chain seq x y z
N MET A 1 -15.40 -0.70 -0.95
CA MET A 1 -13.95 -0.91 -1.23
C MET A 1 -13.36 0.44 -1.60
N LYS A 2 -12.34 0.94 -0.85
CA LYS A 2 -11.68 2.21 -1.17
C LYS A 2 -10.67 2.03 -2.31
N VAL A 3 -10.49 3.07 -3.12
CA VAL A 3 -9.48 3.13 -4.19
C VAL A 3 -8.33 4.02 -3.74
N LEU A 4 -7.14 3.40 -3.63
CA LEU A 4 -5.89 4.07 -3.34
C LEU A 4 -5.12 4.27 -4.65
N VAL A 5 -4.87 5.51 -5.02
CA VAL A 5 -4.10 5.89 -6.22
C VAL A 5 -2.72 6.39 -5.81
N SER A 6 -1.67 5.93 -6.50
CA SER A 6 -0.28 6.20 -6.13
C SER A 6 0.39 7.24 -7.04
N PRO A 7 0.29 8.56 -6.74
CA PRO A 7 1.04 9.61 -7.43
C PRO A 7 2.52 9.65 -7.00
N MET A 8 3.38 10.15 -7.91
CA MET A 8 4.81 10.39 -7.66
C MET A 8 5.08 11.88 -7.36
N SER A 9 4.17 12.76 -7.74
CA SER A 9 4.33 14.21 -7.69
C SER A 9 3.05 14.92 -7.30
N LEU A 10 3.16 16.20 -6.94
CA LEU A 10 2.00 17.04 -6.64
C LEU A 10 1.05 17.16 -7.84
N ALA A 11 1.57 17.25 -9.06
CA ALA A 11 0.75 17.33 -10.27
C ALA A 11 -0.11 16.06 -10.46
N GLU A 12 0.47 14.89 -10.26
CA GLU A 12 -0.27 13.62 -10.29
C GLU A 12 -1.26 13.49 -9.12
N ALA A 13 -0.93 14.04 -7.95
CA ALA A 13 -1.84 14.04 -6.80
C ALA A 13 -3.10 14.88 -7.10
N VAL A 14 -2.98 16.00 -7.80
CA VAL A 14 -4.13 16.80 -8.28
C VAL A 14 -5.04 15.94 -9.16
N GLU A 15 -4.47 15.25 -10.16
CA GLU A 15 -5.25 14.40 -11.08
C GLU A 15 -5.97 13.26 -10.32
N ALA A 16 -5.30 12.63 -9.35
CA ALA A 16 -5.89 11.58 -8.53
C ALA A 16 -7.03 12.10 -7.64
N ILE A 17 -6.84 13.25 -6.99
CA ILE A 17 -7.84 13.89 -6.13
C ILE A 17 -9.08 14.31 -6.93
N GLU A 18 -8.87 15.01 -8.04
CA GLU A 18 -9.96 15.51 -8.90
C GLU A 18 -10.66 14.37 -9.64
N GLY A 19 -9.98 13.24 -9.87
CA GLY A 19 -10.57 12.00 -10.36
C GLY A 19 -11.39 11.24 -9.32
N GLY A 20 -11.37 11.66 -8.05
CA GLY A 20 -12.22 11.13 -7.00
C GLY A 20 -11.58 10.05 -6.13
N ALA A 21 -10.30 9.71 -6.31
CA ALA A 21 -9.62 8.69 -5.48
C ALA A 21 -9.90 8.89 -3.98
N ASP A 22 -10.06 7.79 -3.24
CA ASP A 22 -10.36 7.84 -1.80
C ASP A 22 -9.11 8.12 -0.97
N ILE A 23 -7.99 7.48 -1.35
CA ILE A 23 -6.70 7.60 -0.66
C ILE A 23 -5.63 8.00 -1.68
N ILE A 24 -4.84 9.02 -1.34
CA ILE A 24 -3.71 9.48 -2.15
C ILE A 24 -2.43 8.89 -1.55
N ASP A 25 -1.74 8.02 -2.31
CA ASP A 25 -0.60 7.23 -1.82
C ASP A 25 0.73 7.76 -2.38
N VAL A 26 1.41 8.57 -1.59
CA VAL A 26 2.68 9.18 -2.01
C VAL A 26 3.79 8.14 -2.01
N LYS A 27 4.33 7.85 -3.19
CA LYS A 27 5.47 6.94 -3.35
C LYS A 27 6.43 7.38 -4.44
N ASN A 28 7.66 6.87 -4.39
CA ASN A 28 8.68 7.06 -5.41
C ASN A 28 9.00 5.73 -6.11
N PRO A 29 8.39 5.41 -7.27
CA PRO A 29 8.64 4.16 -7.99
C PRO A 29 10.08 3.97 -8.47
N VAL A 30 10.90 5.01 -8.48
CA VAL A 30 12.33 4.93 -8.85
C VAL A 30 13.13 4.20 -7.77
N GLU A 31 12.71 4.32 -6.49
CA GLU A 31 13.38 3.66 -5.36
C GLU A 31 12.84 2.24 -5.05
N GLY A 32 11.83 1.78 -5.77
CA GLY A 32 11.29 0.43 -5.56
C GLY A 32 9.79 0.31 -5.76
N SER A 33 9.25 -0.84 -5.42
CA SER A 33 7.80 -1.10 -5.48
C SER A 33 7.03 -0.20 -4.50
N LEU A 34 7.56 -0.09 -3.28
CA LEU A 34 7.06 0.77 -2.21
C LEU A 34 8.11 1.83 -1.85
N GLY A 35 8.87 2.32 -2.83
CA GLY A 35 9.92 3.30 -2.65
C GLY A 35 9.42 4.55 -1.93
N ALA A 36 10.19 5.03 -0.95
CA ALA A 36 9.84 6.21 -0.18
C ALA A 36 9.96 7.50 -1.01
N ASN A 37 9.07 8.43 -0.77
CA ASN A 37 9.22 9.79 -1.29
C ASN A 37 9.82 10.71 -0.21
N PHE A 38 10.30 11.87 -0.62
CA PHE A 38 10.89 12.84 0.29
C PHE A 38 9.83 13.40 1.28
N PRO A 39 10.20 13.66 2.55
CA PRO A 39 9.25 14.16 3.55
C PRO A 39 8.54 15.45 3.13
N TRP A 40 9.22 16.36 2.44
CA TRP A 40 8.60 17.60 1.94
C TRP A 40 7.56 17.34 0.84
N VAL A 41 7.78 16.34 -0.03
CA VAL A 41 6.77 15.94 -1.04
C VAL A 41 5.56 15.31 -0.36
N ILE A 42 5.78 14.46 0.65
CA ILE A 42 4.69 13.88 1.44
C ILE A 42 3.89 15.01 2.10
N ALA A 43 4.55 16.01 2.70
CA ALA A 43 3.89 17.13 3.38
C ALA A 43 3.07 18.00 2.41
N GLU A 44 3.61 18.32 1.23
CA GLU A 44 2.90 19.10 0.20
C GLU A 44 1.64 18.37 -0.29
N VAL A 45 1.75 17.05 -0.57
CA VAL A 45 0.60 16.26 -1.01
C VAL A 45 -0.40 16.07 0.14
N ALA A 46 0.07 15.92 1.39
CA ALA A 46 -0.80 15.83 2.56
C ALA A 46 -1.62 17.09 2.77
N GLU A 47 -1.01 18.28 2.62
CA GLU A 47 -1.71 19.55 2.71
C GLU A 47 -2.77 19.68 1.62
N LEU A 48 -2.44 19.28 0.38
CA LEU A 48 -3.38 19.30 -0.74
C LEU A 48 -4.55 18.32 -0.50
N ALA A 49 -4.26 17.08 -0.13
CA ALA A 49 -5.26 16.04 0.11
C ALA A 49 -6.25 16.46 1.21
N LYS A 50 -5.76 17.02 2.33
CA LYS A 50 -6.58 17.53 3.43
C LYS A 50 -7.53 18.64 3.01
N LYS A 51 -7.10 19.56 2.15
CA LYS A 51 -7.97 20.63 1.60
C LYS A 51 -9.16 20.08 0.80
N HIS A 52 -9.01 18.86 0.26
CA HIS A 52 -10.06 18.18 -0.52
C HIS A 52 -10.75 17.04 0.26
N GLY A 53 -10.51 16.94 1.58
CA GLY A 53 -11.11 15.90 2.42
C GLY A 53 -10.67 14.48 2.08
N LYS A 54 -9.47 14.30 1.50
CA LYS A 54 -8.92 13.00 1.14
C LYS A 54 -7.94 12.50 2.19
N GLU A 55 -7.91 11.17 2.37
CA GLU A 55 -6.91 10.50 3.20
C GLU A 55 -5.58 10.38 2.45
N ILE A 56 -4.47 10.38 3.17
CA ILE A 56 -3.14 10.27 2.60
C ILE A 56 -2.38 9.06 3.13
N SER A 57 -1.79 8.29 2.21
CA SER A 57 -0.86 7.21 2.50
C SER A 57 0.55 7.60 2.06
N ALA A 58 1.56 7.12 2.76
CA ALA A 58 2.95 7.24 2.32
C ALA A 58 3.70 5.93 2.52
N THR A 59 4.56 5.60 1.54
CA THR A 59 5.46 4.45 1.62
C THR A 59 6.77 4.82 2.30
N THR A 60 7.35 3.88 3.04
CA THR A 60 8.61 4.08 3.79
C THR A 60 9.82 3.42 3.13
N GLY A 61 9.61 2.76 2.00
CA GLY A 61 10.63 2.04 1.24
C GLY A 61 10.48 0.51 1.33
N ASP A 62 11.11 -0.14 0.35
CA ASP A 62 11.32 -1.59 0.34
C ASP A 62 12.58 -1.87 1.17
N MET A 63 12.39 -2.31 2.42
CA MET A 63 13.49 -2.48 3.36
C MET A 63 13.70 -3.93 3.76
N PRO A 64 14.97 -4.40 3.78
CA PRO A 64 15.32 -5.64 4.47
C PRO A 64 15.07 -5.50 5.98
N PHE A 65 15.22 -6.59 6.72
CA PHE A 65 15.04 -6.60 8.17
C PHE A 65 15.98 -5.59 8.88
N LYS A 66 15.45 -4.40 9.13
CA LYS A 66 16.11 -3.28 9.84
C LYS A 66 15.07 -2.52 10.68
N PRO A 67 14.64 -3.07 11.83
CA PRO A 67 13.55 -2.51 12.64
C PRO A 67 13.75 -1.04 13.02
N GLY A 68 14.97 -0.67 13.43
CA GLY A 68 15.30 0.72 13.78
C GLY A 68 15.17 1.68 12.60
N THR A 69 15.68 1.30 11.42
CA THR A 69 15.57 2.13 10.20
C THR A 69 14.12 2.25 9.76
N ALA A 70 13.37 1.15 9.78
CA ALA A 70 11.96 1.13 9.41
C ALA A 70 11.11 2.02 10.33
N SER A 71 11.35 1.97 11.65
CA SER A 71 10.64 2.80 12.63
C SER A 71 10.93 4.29 12.46
N LEU A 72 12.19 4.67 12.16
CA LEU A 72 12.54 6.06 11.86
C LEU A 72 11.90 6.57 10.57
N ALA A 73 11.90 5.77 9.51
CA ALA A 73 11.24 6.12 8.26
C ALA A 73 9.72 6.25 8.43
N ALA A 74 9.10 5.34 9.19
CA ALA A 74 7.67 5.35 9.48
C ALA A 74 7.27 6.59 10.30
N LEU A 75 8.05 6.94 11.33
CA LEU A 75 7.85 8.17 12.11
C LEU A 75 7.98 9.39 11.20
N GLY A 76 8.99 9.43 10.32
CA GLY A 76 9.17 10.52 9.36
C GLY A 76 7.96 10.71 8.44
N ALA A 77 7.39 9.65 7.91
CA ALA A 77 6.18 9.69 7.10
C ALA A 77 4.95 10.18 7.90
N ALA A 78 4.80 9.73 9.14
CA ALA A 78 3.73 10.16 10.03
C ALA A 78 3.81 11.65 10.35
N VAL A 79 5.01 12.15 10.69
CA VAL A 79 5.29 13.57 10.96
C VAL A 79 5.05 14.43 9.71
N ALA A 80 5.41 13.93 8.52
CA ALA A 80 5.14 14.60 7.25
C ALA A 80 3.65 14.69 6.90
N GLY A 81 2.78 14.05 7.67
CA GLY A 81 1.33 14.22 7.57
C GLY A 81 0.55 13.05 6.99
N ALA A 82 1.20 11.91 6.72
CA ALA A 82 0.50 10.71 6.27
C ALA A 82 -0.47 10.19 7.34
N ASP A 83 -1.63 9.69 6.91
CA ASP A 83 -2.63 9.03 7.76
C ASP A 83 -2.40 7.51 7.79
N TYR A 84 -1.91 6.96 6.67
CA TYR A 84 -1.52 5.56 6.50
C TYR A 84 -0.01 5.49 6.24
N ILE A 85 0.70 4.78 7.09
CA ILE A 85 2.15 4.59 7.01
C ILE A 85 2.40 3.17 6.52
N LYS A 86 2.87 3.04 5.28
CA LYS A 86 3.01 1.75 4.60
C LYS A 86 4.45 1.28 4.55
N VAL A 87 4.70 0.13 5.17
CA VAL A 87 6.03 -0.49 5.29
C VAL A 87 6.12 -1.73 4.43
N GLY A 88 7.07 -1.76 3.51
CA GLY A 88 7.36 -2.94 2.69
C GLY A 88 8.25 -3.94 3.43
N LEU A 89 7.80 -5.19 3.56
CA LEU A 89 8.54 -6.27 4.21
C LEU A 89 9.47 -6.99 3.20
N TYR A 90 10.21 -6.20 2.41
CA TYR A 90 11.10 -6.71 1.37
C TYR A 90 12.32 -7.40 2.00
N GLY A 91 12.52 -8.71 1.70
CA GLY A 91 13.62 -9.47 2.28
C GLY A 91 13.51 -9.77 3.77
N VAL A 92 12.37 -9.49 4.39
CA VAL A 92 12.00 -10.00 5.73
C VAL A 92 11.65 -11.47 5.56
N LYS A 93 12.40 -12.37 6.18
CA LYS A 93 12.47 -13.80 5.79
C LYS A 93 11.40 -14.67 6.42
N ASN A 94 10.91 -14.30 7.59
CA ASN A 94 10.02 -15.13 8.39
C ASN A 94 9.08 -14.30 9.27
N ALA A 95 8.16 -14.98 9.93
CA ALA A 95 7.15 -14.38 10.81
C ALA A 95 7.76 -13.65 12.03
N GLU A 96 8.87 -14.14 12.58
CA GLU A 96 9.54 -13.54 13.74
C GLU A 96 10.16 -12.19 13.38
N GLU A 97 10.90 -12.12 12.27
CA GLU A 97 11.43 -10.87 11.73
C GLU A 97 10.31 -9.87 11.38
N ALA A 98 9.21 -10.35 10.78
CA ALA A 98 8.06 -9.51 10.47
C ALA A 98 7.42 -8.94 11.75
N TYR A 99 7.26 -9.76 12.79
CA TYR A 99 6.74 -9.32 14.08
C TYR A 99 7.62 -8.25 14.73
N GLU A 100 8.94 -8.50 14.81
CA GLU A 100 9.89 -7.56 15.42
C GLU A 100 9.90 -6.22 14.66
N MET A 101 10.00 -6.26 13.34
CA MET A 101 10.02 -5.06 12.51
C MET A 101 8.73 -4.26 12.64
N MET A 102 7.57 -4.92 12.55
CA MET A 102 6.29 -4.23 12.63
C MET A 102 5.98 -3.73 14.05
N SER A 103 6.42 -4.43 15.10
CA SER A 103 6.28 -3.95 16.48
C SER A 103 7.05 -2.66 16.71
N ALA A 104 8.28 -2.54 16.17
CA ALA A 104 9.07 -1.31 16.26
C ALA A 104 8.41 -0.15 15.48
N VAL A 105 7.89 -0.43 14.28
CA VAL A 105 7.17 0.55 13.46
C VAL A 105 5.89 1.03 14.13
N VAL A 106 5.05 0.09 14.58
CA VAL A 106 3.78 0.40 15.26
C VAL A 106 4.03 1.28 16.48
N ARG A 107 5.00 0.90 17.32
CA ARG A 107 5.36 1.70 18.50
C ARG A 107 5.75 3.12 18.10
N ALA A 108 6.68 3.29 17.14
CA ALA A 108 7.15 4.62 16.73
C ALA A 108 6.01 5.51 16.18
N VAL A 109 5.08 4.94 15.42
CA VAL A 109 3.96 5.68 14.84
C VAL A 109 2.88 5.97 15.89
N LYS A 110 2.48 4.95 16.69
CA LYS A 110 1.37 5.11 17.65
C LYS A 110 1.76 5.92 18.88
N ASP A 111 3.02 5.92 19.29
CA ASP A 111 3.54 6.81 20.35
C ASP A 111 3.51 8.29 19.89
N TYR A 112 3.71 8.55 18.59
CA TYR A 112 3.59 9.88 18.01
C TYR A 112 2.11 10.31 17.85
N ASP A 113 1.29 9.48 17.20
CA ASP A 113 -0.12 9.74 16.98
C ASP A 113 -0.89 8.41 16.82
N SER A 114 -1.69 8.06 17.82
CA SER A 114 -2.45 6.81 17.86
C SER A 114 -3.55 6.73 16.79
N SER A 115 -3.95 7.85 16.18
CA SER A 115 -4.95 7.88 15.10
C SER A 115 -4.38 7.42 13.75
N LYS A 116 -3.06 7.45 13.57
CA LYS A 116 -2.40 7.01 12.34
C LYS A 116 -2.54 5.50 12.16
N LYS A 117 -2.66 5.05 10.92
CA LYS A 117 -2.79 3.63 10.57
C LYS A 117 -1.48 3.08 10.02
N VAL A 118 -1.06 1.95 10.54
CA VAL A 118 0.14 1.23 10.10
C VAL A 118 -0.24 0.11 9.16
N VAL A 119 0.37 0.10 7.97
CA VAL A 119 0.14 -0.89 6.91
C VAL A 119 1.38 -1.76 6.75
N ALA A 120 1.24 -3.05 6.98
CA ALA A 120 2.28 -4.04 6.69
C ALA A 120 2.07 -4.61 5.29
N ALA A 121 3.01 -4.36 4.38
CA ALA A 121 2.90 -4.82 3.00
C ALA A 121 3.84 -6.00 2.72
N GLY A 122 3.26 -7.17 2.44
CA GLY A 122 3.93 -8.33 1.87
C GLY A 122 3.86 -8.33 0.35
N TYR A 123 4.46 -9.33 -0.27
CA TYR A 123 4.60 -9.41 -1.73
C TYR A 123 4.09 -10.74 -2.27
N GLY A 124 3.26 -10.71 -3.32
CA GLY A 124 2.75 -11.91 -3.98
C GLY A 124 3.86 -12.74 -4.61
N ASP A 125 4.88 -12.09 -5.11
CA ASP A 125 6.11 -12.67 -5.69
C ASP A 125 7.23 -12.86 -4.63
N PHE A 126 6.86 -13.07 -3.36
CA PHE A 126 7.76 -13.19 -2.19
C PHE A 126 8.91 -14.19 -2.39
N TYR A 127 8.65 -15.28 -3.12
CA TYR A 127 9.66 -16.31 -3.42
C TYR A 127 10.80 -15.79 -4.30
N ARG A 128 10.58 -14.73 -5.09
CA ARG A 128 11.60 -14.11 -5.97
C ARG A 128 12.56 -13.20 -5.21
N ILE A 129 12.16 -12.75 -4.03
CA ILE A 129 12.89 -11.80 -3.19
C ILE A 129 13.25 -12.39 -1.81
N SER A 130 13.06 -13.70 -1.64
CA SER A 130 13.31 -14.42 -0.38
C SER A 130 12.65 -13.76 0.84
N SER A 131 11.41 -13.29 0.67
CA SER A 131 10.59 -12.71 1.74
C SER A 131 9.62 -13.72 2.32
N VAL A 132 9.07 -13.38 3.48
CA VAL A 132 8.00 -14.12 4.15
C VAL A 132 6.75 -14.23 3.26
N SER A 133 6.07 -15.37 3.32
CA SER A 133 4.80 -15.58 2.60
C SER A 133 3.73 -14.60 3.08
N PRO A 134 2.95 -13.97 2.18
CA PRO A 134 1.81 -13.16 2.58
C PRO A 134 0.80 -13.89 3.46
N LEU A 135 0.65 -15.20 3.31
CA LEU A 135 -0.28 -16.00 4.12
C LEU A 135 0.12 -16.12 5.59
N ASP A 136 1.40 -15.89 5.92
CA ASP A 136 1.90 -15.92 7.28
C ASP A 136 1.78 -14.55 7.99
N LEU A 137 1.50 -13.48 7.23
CA LEU A 137 1.51 -12.11 7.77
C LEU A 137 0.30 -11.75 8.64
N PRO A 138 -0.96 -12.13 8.33
CA PRO A 138 -2.12 -11.60 9.04
C PRO A 138 -2.05 -11.75 10.56
N ALA A 139 -1.81 -12.95 11.06
CA ALA A 139 -1.71 -13.20 12.50
C ALA A 139 -0.53 -12.47 13.16
N VAL A 140 0.60 -12.40 12.45
CA VAL A 140 1.84 -11.80 12.94
C VAL A 140 1.72 -10.29 13.06
N VAL A 141 1.23 -9.61 12.03
CA VAL A 141 1.15 -8.15 12.00
C VAL A 141 0.00 -7.62 12.85
N SER A 142 -1.09 -8.39 13.00
CA SER A 142 -2.14 -8.11 13.98
C SER A 142 -1.58 -8.15 15.40
N LYS A 143 -0.81 -9.19 15.76
CA LYS A 143 -0.13 -9.30 17.06
C LYS A 143 0.85 -8.15 17.30
N ALA A 144 1.50 -7.63 16.25
CA ALA A 144 2.36 -6.45 16.33
C ALA A 144 1.59 -5.14 16.50
N GLY A 145 0.26 -5.13 16.35
CA GLY A 145 -0.60 -3.96 16.48
C GLY A 145 -0.77 -3.14 15.20
N ALA A 146 -0.45 -3.71 14.02
CA ALA A 146 -0.74 -3.06 12.75
C ALA A 146 -2.26 -3.00 12.50
N ASP A 147 -2.69 -2.02 11.71
CA ASP A 147 -4.10 -1.80 11.39
C ASP A 147 -4.51 -2.49 10.09
N ILE A 148 -3.57 -2.62 9.15
CA ILE A 148 -3.83 -3.09 7.78
C ILE A 148 -2.73 -4.06 7.35
N VAL A 149 -3.13 -5.14 6.71
CA VAL A 149 -2.21 -6.01 5.98
C VAL A 149 -2.46 -5.89 4.48
N MET A 150 -1.39 -5.80 3.70
CA MET A 150 -1.42 -5.57 2.25
C MET A 150 -0.60 -6.61 1.51
N VAL A 151 -1.03 -6.95 0.28
CA VAL A 151 -0.17 -7.64 -0.70
C VAL A 151 0.00 -6.76 -1.93
N ASP A 152 1.25 -6.58 -2.37
CA ASP A 152 1.65 -5.95 -3.64
C ASP A 152 2.55 -6.95 -4.40
N THR A 153 3.17 -6.56 -5.51
CA THR A 153 4.28 -7.27 -6.16
C THR A 153 5.57 -6.49 -5.93
N ALA A 154 6.67 -7.18 -5.65
CA ALA A 154 7.99 -6.55 -5.45
C ALA A 154 8.62 -6.17 -6.79
N ILE A 155 8.65 -7.12 -7.73
CA ILE A 155 9.29 -6.95 -9.04
C ILE A 155 8.26 -6.44 -10.04
N LYS A 156 8.55 -5.30 -10.67
CA LYS A 156 7.63 -4.61 -11.59
C LYS A 156 7.98 -4.92 -13.04
N ASP A 157 7.83 -6.17 -13.42
CA ASP A 157 8.12 -6.71 -14.77
C ASP A 157 6.86 -6.82 -15.66
N GLY A 158 5.75 -6.24 -15.25
CA GLY A 158 4.47 -6.30 -15.95
C GLY A 158 3.51 -7.37 -15.43
N SER A 159 3.99 -8.34 -14.65
CA SER A 159 3.12 -9.32 -14.01
C SER A 159 2.27 -8.70 -12.89
N SER A 160 1.08 -9.24 -12.71
CA SER A 160 0.12 -8.83 -11.69
C SER A 160 0.23 -9.69 -10.42
N LEU A 161 -0.44 -9.29 -9.35
CA LEU A 161 -0.61 -10.11 -8.16
C LEU A 161 -1.13 -11.52 -8.50
N PHE A 162 -2.08 -11.61 -9.44
CA PHE A 162 -2.76 -12.86 -9.81
C PHE A 162 -1.91 -13.78 -10.70
N ASP A 163 -0.78 -13.30 -11.23
CA ASP A 163 0.21 -14.13 -11.89
C ASP A 163 1.14 -14.84 -10.88
N HIS A 164 1.21 -14.34 -9.64
CA HIS A 164 2.07 -14.84 -8.57
C HIS A 164 1.32 -15.60 -7.47
N MET A 165 0.07 -15.21 -7.19
CA MET A 165 -0.79 -15.86 -6.21
C MET A 165 -2.06 -16.37 -6.88
N LYS A 166 -2.40 -17.63 -6.65
CA LYS A 166 -3.69 -18.17 -7.09
C LYS A 166 -4.84 -17.44 -6.39
N ILE A 167 -5.99 -17.36 -7.05
CA ILE A 167 -7.17 -16.67 -6.51
C ILE A 167 -7.59 -17.26 -5.14
N GLU A 168 -7.42 -18.57 -4.96
CA GLU A 168 -7.72 -19.26 -3.70
C GLU A 168 -6.81 -18.78 -2.56
N ASP A 169 -5.52 -18.55 -2.85
CA ASP A 169 -4.55 -18.03 -1.87
C ASP A 169 -4.83 -16.56 -1.53
N VAL A 170 -5.21 -15.74 -2.52
CA VAL A 170 -5.64 -14.36 -2.28
C VAL A 170 -6.91 -14.33 -1.42
N ARG A 171 -7.89 -15.19 -1.72
CA ARG A 171 -9.12 -15.33 -0.92
C ARG A 171 -8.80 -15.77 0.52
N LYS A 172 -7.89 -16.73 0.68
CA LYS A 172 -7.41 -17.17 1.99
C LYS A 172 -6.73 -16.05 2.75
N PHE A 173 -5.89 -15.25 2.08
CA PHE A 173 -5.25 -14.08 2.68
C PHE A 173 -6.29 -13.08 3.21
N VAL A 174 -7.28 -12.73 2.39
CA VAL A 174 -8.38 -11.83 2.78
C VAL A 174 -9.14 -12.36 3.99
N THR A 175 -9.44 -13.67 4.00
CA THR A 175 -10.14 -14.32 5.12
C THR A 175 -9.31 -14.27 6.40
N LEU A 176 -8.04 -14.69 6.34
CA LEU A 176 -7.14 -14.68 7.49
C LEU A 176 -6.95 -13.26 8.06
N ALA A 177 -6.86 -12.25 7.21
CA ALA A 177 -6.72 -10.87 7.66
C ALA A 177 -7.96 -10.40 8.43
N LYS A 178 -9.15 -10.65 7.90
CA LYS A 178 -10.43 -10.31 8.56
C LYS A 178 -10.61 -11.06 9.89
N GLU A 179 -10.26 -12.34 9.95
CA GLU A 179 -10.29 -13.15 11.18
C GLU A 179 -9.35 -12.60 12.25
N ASN A 180 -8.26 -11.95 11.85
CA ASN A 180 -7.31 -11.30 12.77
C ASN A 180 -7.64 -9.82 13.03
N GLY A 181 -8.81 -9.33 12.63
CA GLY A 181 -9.27 -7.96 12.89
C GLY A 181 -8.57 -6.88 12.08
N LEU A 182 -7.90 -7.25 10.98
CA LEU A 182 -7.18 -6.33 10.11
C LEU A 182 -8.04 -5.87 8.93
N MET A 183 -7.87 -4.63 8.51
CA MET A 183 -8.26 -4.22 7.16
C MET A 183 -7.32 -4.85 6.13
N VAL A 184 -7.85 -5.07 4.92
CA VAL A 184 -7.13 -5.73 3.83
C VAL A 184 -6.93 -4.79 2.66
N ALA A 185 -5.68 -4.70 2.17
CA ALA A 185 -5.36 -4.00 0.94
C ALA A 185 -4.77 -4.96 -0.10
N LEU A 186 -5.22 -4.88 -1.34
CA LEU A 186 -4.68 -5.63 -2.47
C LEU A 186 -4.14 -4.67 -3.54
N ALA A 187 -2.94 -4.93 -4.02
CA ALA A 187 -2.28 -4.19 -5.09
C ALA A 187 -1.42 -5.14 -5.94
N GLY A 188 -0.58 -4.62 -6.80
CA GLY A 188 0.30 -5.41 -7.66
C GLY A 188 -0.22 -5.47 -9.09
N ASN A 189 0.04 -4.41 -9.84
CA ASN A 189 -0.30 -4.27 -11.26
C ASN A 189 -1.75 -4.68 -11.60
N ILE A 190 -2.70 -4.20 -10.78
CA ILE A 190 -4.13 -4.40 -11.00
C ILE A 190 -4.54 -3.74 -12.32
N GLY A 191 -5.17 -4.51 -13.19
CA GLY A 191 -5.73 -4.05 -14.47
C GLY A 191 -7.25 -4.13 -14.51
N TRP A 192 -7.86 -3.59 -15.57
CA TRP A 192 -9.32 -3.54 -15.77
C TRP A 192 -9.99 -4.92 -15.66
N GLY A 193 -9.35 -5.97 -16.16
CA GLY A 193 -9.85 -7.35 -16.08
C GLY A 193 -9.93 -7.94 -14.68
N HIS A 194 -9.33 -7.30 -13.67
CA HIS A 194 -9.33 -7.79 -12.29
C HIS A 194 -10.42 -7.17 -11.42
N ILE A 195 -11.13 -6.12 -11.89
CA ILE A 195 -12.05 -5.33 -11.05
C ILE A 195 -13.20 -6.18 -10.51
N GLU A 196 -13.86 -6.97 -11.34
CA GLU A 196 -14.98 -7.82 -10.90
C GLU A 196 -14.52 -8.88 -9.91
N MET A 197 -13.38 -9.50 -10.14
CA MET A 197 -12.79 -10.46 -9.21
C MET A 197 -12.44 -9.81 -7.86
N LEU A 198 -11.96 -8.57 -7.87
CA LEU A 198 -11.68 -7.82 -6.64
C LEU A 198 -12.96 -7.45 -5.88
N LYS A 199 -14.06 -7.16 -6.59
CA LYS A 199 -15.38 -6.97 -5.96
C LYS A 199 -15.82 -8.26 -5.23
N GLU A 200 -15.63 -9.43 -5.85
CA GLU A 200 -15.94 -10.72 -5.22
C GLU A 200 -15.04 -11.03 -4.02
N LEU A 201 -13.74 -10.73 -4.11
CA LEU A 201 -12.78 -10.89 -3.01
C LEU A 201 -13.06 -9.93 -1.85
N SER A 202 -13.67 -8.77 -2.16
CA SER A 202 -14.09 -7.75 -1.20
C SER A 202 -13.00 -7.33 -0.19
N PRO A 203 -11.80 -6.87 -0.66
CA PRO A 203 -10.85 -6.20 0.20
C PRO A 203 -11.39 -4.84 0.63
N ASP A 204 -10.82 -4.27 1.70
CA ASP A 204 -11.19 -2.92 2.14
C ASP A 204 -10.62 -1.84 1.21
N ILE A 205 -9.42 -2.09 0.65
CA ILE A 205 -8.68 -1.16 -0.19
C ILE A 205 -8.11 -1.88 -1.41
N ILE A 206 -8.17 -1.26 -2.57
CA ILE A 206 -7.34 -1.63 -3.73
C ILE A 206 -6.34 -0.52 -4.02
N GLY A 207 -5.07 -0.90 -4.26
CA GLY A 207 -3.99 0.03 -4.60
C GLY A 207 -3.64 -0.05 -6.08
N VAL A 208 -3.65 1.10 -6.77
CA VAL A 208 -3.41 1.15 -8.21
C VAL A 208 -2.45 2.26 -8.61
N ARG A 209 -1.76 2.06 -9.76
CA ARG A 209 -1.05 3.10 -10.48
C ARG A 209 -1.21 2.90 -11.99
N SER A 210 -0.70 1.81 -12.56
CA SER A 210 -0.62 1.60 -14.02
C SER A 210 -1.97 1.76 -14.73
N ILE A 211 -3.05 1.26 -14.14
CA ILE A 211 -4.41 1.30 -14.71
C ILE A 211 -4.96 2.73 -14.90
N VAL A 212 -4.43 3.70 -14.15
CA VAL A 212 -4.82 5.12 -14.21
C VAL A 212 -3.75 6.00 -14.88
N CYS A 213 -2.71 5.39 -15.47
CA CYS A 213 -1.70 6.07 -16.26
C CYS A 213 -1.96 5.86 -17.75
N GLU A 214 -1.52 6.82 -18.58
CA GLU A 214 -1.58 6.71 -20.03
C GLU A 214 -0.37 5.91 -20.55
N GLY A 215 -0.57 4.63 -20.82
CA GLY A 215 0.48 3.73 -21.31
C GLY A 215 1.03 2.81 -20.23
N ASP A 216 2.03 3.23 -19.49
CA ASP A 216 2.66 2.44 -18.44
C ASP A 216 2.75 3.15 -17.08
N ARG A 217 3.28 2.45 -16.06
CA ARG A 217 3.39 2.98 -14.70
C ARG A 217 4.34 4.18 -14.54
N SER A 218 5.19 4.48 -15.53
CA SER A 218 6.09 5.63 -15.53
C SER A 218 5.43 6.89 -16.10
N SER A 219 4.32 6.70 -16.83
CA SER A 219 3.51 7.78 -17.37
C SER A 219 2.69 8.51 -16.31
N MET A 220 2.21 9.70 -16.68
CA MET A 220 1.37 10.53 -15.81
C MET A 220 0.01 9.87 -15.53
N ILE A 221 -0.46 10.04 -14.29
CA ILE A 221 -1.84 9.74 -13.92
C ILE A 221 -2.79 10.66 -14.70
N LYS A 222 -3.91 10.11 -15.16
CA LYS A 222 -4.96 10.82 -15.88
C LYS A 222 -6.26 10.82 -15.10
N ARG A 223 -6.80 12.00 -14.85
CA ARG A 223 -8.08 12.19 -14.13
C ARG A 223 -9.20 11.32 -14.71
N GLU A 224 -9.33 11.30 -16.02
CA GLU A 224 -10.39 10.55 -16.70
C GLU A 224 -10.30 9.05 -16.43
N LEU A 225 -9.08 8.51 -16.31
CA LEU A 225 -8.88 7.10 -15.97
C LEU A 225 -9.17 6.83 -14.49
N VAL A 226 -8.88 7.80 -13.60
CA VAL A 226 -9.26 7.69 -12.19
C VAL A 226 -10.79 7.72 -12.06
N VAL A 227 -11.48 8.67 -12.69
CA VAL A 227 -12.97 8.73 -12.73
C VAL A 227 -13.55 7.40 -13.20
N LYS A 228 -13.07 6.89 -14.35
CA LYS A 228 -13.52 5.61 -14.90
C LYS A 228 -13.31 4.46 -13.92
N LEU A 229 -12.18 4.44 -13.19
CA LEU A 229 -11.93 3.41 -12.19
C LEU A 229 -12.88 3.53 -10.99
N MET A 230 -13.11 4.76 -10.51
CA MET A 230 -14.06 5.00 -9.42
C MET A 230 -15.48 4.53 -9.78
N GLU A 231 -15.94 4.83 -11.00
CA GLU A 231 -17.21 4.34 -11.52
C GLU A 231 -17.25 2.80 -11.60
N ALA A 232 -16.18 2.18 -12.10
CA ALA A 232 -16.08 0.72 -12.19
C ALA A 232 -16.08 0.02 -10.84
N VAL A 233 -15.54 0.65 -9.80
CA VAL A 233 -15.44 0.06 -8.44
C VAL A 233 -16.73 0.28 -7.64
N HIS A 234 -17.41 1.42 -7.82
CA HIS A 234 -18.55 1.83 -6.98
C HIS A 234 -19.91 1.75 -7.69
N GLY A 235 -19.90 1.65 -9.03
CA GLY A 235 -21.10 1.41 -9.84
C GLY A 235 -21.45 -0.05 -9.90
#